data_b60dd8c4563515ce4bf3687a6daecb67
#
_entry.id   b60dd8c4563515ce4bf3687a6daecb67
#
_cell.length_a   1.000
_cell.length_b   1.000
_cell.length_c   1.000
_cell.angle_alpha   90.00
_cell.angle_beta   90.00
_cell.angle_gamma   90.00
#
_symmetry.space_group_name_H-M   'P 1'
#
loop_
_entity.id
_entity.type
_entity.pdbx_description
1 polymer ?
#
loop_
_entity_poly.entity_id
_entity_poly.type
_entity_poly.pdbx_seq_one_letter_code
_entity_poly.pdbx_strand_id
1 'polypeptide(L)'
;CCSTVAGSHDSWRFIRGCVVALDRMMVFTGNANPRLAEAVVGHLDIHIGRAKVGRFSDGEVAIEILENVRGKDVFILQSICAPTNDNLMELLVMVDALKRASAGRVTAAIPYMGYARQDRRPNSARVPITAKVVANMMSSVGVDRVLTMDLHSEQIQGFFDIPVDNIYSGPIMLGDVWKQNFSELVVVSPDVGGVVRARALAKRLEADLA
;
A
#
# COMPACT_ATOMS: atom_id res chain seq x y z
N CYS A 1 29.78 -26.27 -3.21
CA CYS A 1 31.04 -26.26 -2.44
C CYS A 1 31.19 -24.87 -1.85
N CYS A 2 30.73 -24.69 -0.62
CA CYS A 2 31.05 -23.50 0.18
C CYS A 2 32.19 -23.90 1.12
N SER A 3 33.35 -23.36 0.88
CA SER A 3 34.45 -23.37 1.82
C SER A 3 34.48 -22.03 2.55
N THR A 4 34.41 -22.12 3.87
CA THR A 4 34.67 -21.11 4.88
C THR A 4 35.93 -20.28 4.56
N VAL A 5 35.79 -18.98 4.47
CA VAL A 5 36.88 -18.02 4.68
C VAL A 5 36.38 -16.97 5.66
N ALA A 6 36.94 -16.99 6.84
CA ALA A 6 36.85 -15.91 7.81
C ALA A 6 37.79 -14.78 7.36
N GLY A 7 37.37 -13.54 7.51
CA GLY A 7 38.25 -12.40 7.56
C GLY A 7 37.92 -11.24 6.62
N SER A 8 37.52 -10.13 7.22
CA SER A 8 37.82 -8.74 6.86
C SER A 8 37.16 -8.09 5.65
N HIS A 9 36.42 -7.07 5.92
CA HIS A 9 36.19 -5.84 5.17
C HIS A 9 35.41 -5.83 3.84
N ASP A 10 34.99 -6.93 3.23
CA ASP A 10 34.28 -6.90 1.93
C ASP A 10 32.77 -7.15 1.97
N SER A 11 32.19 -7.40 3.13
CA SER A 11 30.73 -7.56 3.31
C SER A 11 29.91 -6.27 3.11
N TRP A 12 30.56 -5.12 3.07
CA TRP A 12 29.92 -3.79 2.99
C TRP A 12 29.57 -3.33 1.56
N ARG A 13 30.03 -4.00 0.53
CA ARG A 13 29.72 -3.59 -0.86
C ARG A 13 28.30 -3.91 -1.30
N PHE A 14 27.70 -5.00 -0.82
CA PHE A 14 26.29 -5.31 -1.10
C PHE A 14 25.34 -4.46 -0.26
N ILE A 15 25.78 -4.05 0.94
CA ILE A 15 25.05 -3.17 1.84
C ILE A 15 25.01 -1.71 1.32
N ARG A 16 26.05 -1.24 0.64
CA ARG A 16 26.11 0.14 0.13
C ARG A 16 24.99 0.45 -0.88
N GLY A 17 24.64 -0.46 -1.75
CA GLY A 17 23.53 -0.26 -2.71
C GLY A 17 22.16 -0.16 -2.01
N CYS A 18 21.95 -0.96 -0.98
CA CYS A 18 20.72 -0.96 -0.19
C CYS A 18 20.64 0.27 0.73
N VAL A 19 21.74 0.65 1.37
CA VAL A 19 21.82 1.84 2.25
C VAL A 19 21.62 3.12 1.45
N VAL A 20 22.21 3.24 0.24
CA VAL A 20 22.03 4.44 -0.62
C VAL A 20 20.59 4.55 -1.13
N ALA A 21 19.88 3.42 -1.32
CA ALA A 21 18.47 3.43 -1.68
C ALA A 21 17.59 3.90 -0.52
N LEU A 22 17.88 3.47 0.71
CA LEU A 22 17.16 3.88 1.92
C LEU A 22 17.41 5.33 2.29
N ASP A 23 18.63 5.86 2.07
CA ASP A 23 18.99 7.26 2.31
C ASP A 23 18.17 8.26 1.46
N ARG A 24 17.60 7.80 0.35
CA ARG A 24 16.72 8.61 -0.51
C ARG A 24 15.25 8.39 -0.24
N MET A 25 14.88 7.36 0.49
CA MET A 25 13.50 6.99 0.76
C MET A 25 12.95 7.75 1.97
N MET A 26 11.76 8.26 1.83
CA MET A 26 10.98 8.86 2.94
C MET A 26 9.58 8.28 2.94
N VAL A 27 9.05 8.02 4.13
CA VAL A 27 7.69 7.52 4.32
C VAL A 27 6.88 8.56 5.09
N PHE A 28 5.80 9.02 4.48
CA PHE A 28 4.79 9.85 5.14
C PHE A 28 3.52 9.04 5.38
N THR A 29 2.69 9.47 6.30
CA THR A 29 1.39 8.86 6.56
C THR A 29 0.32 9.93 6.75
N GLY A 30 -0.91 9.61 6.31
CA GLY A 30 -2.09 10.33 6.75
C GLY A 30 -2.66 9.69 8.03
N ASN A 31 -3.94 9.98 8.31
CA ASN A 31 -4.59 9.61 9.57
C ASN A 31 -5.24 8.21 9.57
N ALA A 32 -5.29 7.50 8.42
CA ALA A 32 -6.02 6.24 8.32
C ALA A 32 -5.40 5.09 9.14
N ASN A 33 -4.06 4.93 9.08
CA ASN A 33 -3.35 3.80 9.68
C ASN A 33 -2.00 4.18 10.31
N PRO A 34 -1.92 5.09 11.30
CA PRO A 34 -0.65 5.54 11.87
C PRO A 34 0.16 4.38 12.49
N ARG A 35 -0.49 3.43 13.17
CA ARG A 35 0.19 2.25 13.74
C ARG A 35 0.85 1.37 12.68
N LEU A 36 0.22 1.21 11.52
CA LEU A 36 0.82 0.45 10.42
C LEU A 36 2.03 1.18 9.87
N ALA A 37 1.95 2.51 9.74
CA ALA A 37 3.06 3.32 9.27
C ALA A 37 4.26 3.22 10.23
N GLU A 38 4.03 3.31 11.55
CA GLU A 38 5.04 3.13 12.58
C GLU A 38 5.71 1.75 12.49
N ALA A 39 4.92 0.68 12.32
CA ALA A 39 5.44 -0.67 12.18
C ALA A 39 6.29 -0.84 10.91
N VAL A 40 5.85 -0.26 9.78
CA VAL A 40 6.58 -0.31 8.50
C VAL A 40 7.92 0.40 8.62
N VAL A 41 7.95 1.64 9.11
CA VAL A 41 9.21 2.39 9.23
C VAL A 41 10.14 1.79 10.25
N GLY A 42 9.61 1.23 11.35
CA GLY A 42 10.40 0.47 12.32
C GLY A 42 11.05 -0.78 11.73
N HIS A 43 10.35 -1.48 10.82
CA HIS A 43 10.92 -2.62 10.09
C HIS A 43 11.98 -2.20 9.06
N LEU A 44 11.86 -1.01 8.49
CA LEU A 44 12.80 -0.45 7.52
C LEU A 44 13.98 0.28 8.16
N ASP A 45 13.99 0.42 9.48
CA ASP A 45 14.98 1.20 10.25
C ASP A 45 15.12 2.64 9.76
N ILE A 46 13.96 3.28 9.49
CA ILE A 46 13.87 4.70 9.12
C ILE A 46 12.83 5.39 10.00
N HIS A 47 12.71 6.71 9.90
CA HIS A 47 11.67 7.47 10.61
C HIS A 47 10.51 7.86 9.69
N ILE A 48 9.35 8.13 10.29
CA ILE A 48 8.22 8.73 9.57
C ILE A 48 8.56 10.18 9.25
N GLY A 49 8.38 10.58 8.00
CA GLY A 49 8.53 11.95 7.56
C GLY A 49 7.58 12.90 8.30
N ARG A 50 8.11 14.03 8.77
CA ARG A 50 7.33 14.99 9.53
C ARG A 50 6.39 15.79 8.64
N ALA A 51 5.10 15.67 8.91
CA ALA A 51 4.05 16.45 8.28
C ALA A 51 2.97 16.79 9.32
N LYS A 52 2.28 17.90 9.11
CA LYS A 52 1.02 18.17 9.79
C LYS A 52 -0.11 17.71 8.87
N VAL A 53 -0.95 16.82 9.35
CA VAL A 53 -2.13 16.31 8.68
C VAL A 53 -3.33 16.61 9.57
N GLY A 54 -4.09 17.61 9.20
CA GLY A 54 -5.20 18.12 10.00
C GLY A 54 -6.34 18.64 9.14
N ARG A 55 -7.15 19.49 9.75
CA ARG A 55 -8.30 20.13 9.09
C ARG A 55 -8.36 21.60 9.44
N PHE A 56 -8.88 22.39 8.51
CA PHE A 56 -9.36 23.73 8.79
C PHE A 56 -10.67 23.69 9.60
N SER A 57 -11.10 24.84 10.09
CA SER A 57 -12.31 24.94 10.94
C SER A 57 -13.61 24.56 10.23
N ASP A 58 -13.63 24.62 8.91
CA ASP A 58 -14.73 24.21 8.03
C ASP A 58 -14.69 22.73 7.63
N GLY A 59 -13.65 21.98 8.06
CA GLY A 59 -13.47 20.57 7.82
C GLY A 59 -12.62 20.21 6.60
N GLU A 60 -12.15 21.16 5.82
CA GLU A 60 -11.23 20.92 4.71
C GLU A 60 -9.89 20.35 5.21
N VAL A 61 -9.31 19.45 4.43
CA VAL A 61 -8.01 18.85 4.75
C VAL A 61 -6.90 19.88 4.67
N ALA A 62 -6.07 19.95 5.72
CA ALA A 62 -4.91 20.81 5.80
C ALA A 62 -3.62 19.97 5.92
N ILE A 63 -2.69 20.14 4.97
CA ILE A 63 -1.40 19.44 4.95
C ILE A 63 -0.25 20.43 4.93
N GLU A 64 0.77 20.18 5.77
CA GLU A 64 2.04 20.90 5.75
C GLU A 64 3.19 19.91 5.85
N ILE A 65 4.06 19.85 4.84
CA ILE A 65 5.28 19.03 4.86
C ILE A 65 6.38 19.80 5.60
N LEU A 66 6.95 19.20 6.65
CA LEU A 66 7.92 19.85 7.55
C LEU A 66 9.38 19.44 7.29
N GLU A 67 9.60 18.64 6.23
CA GLU A 67 10.95 18.16 5.88
C GLU A 67 11.30 18.45 4.42
N ASN A 68 12.58 18.48 4.13
CA ASN A 68 13.06 18.64 2.76
C ASN A 68 12.94 17.34 1.98
N VAL A 69 12.00 17.30 1.04
CA VAL A 69 11.71 16.13 0.19
C VAL A 69 12.28 16.27 -1.22
N ARG A 70 13.02 17.34 -1.53
CA ARG A 70 13.53 17.61 -2.88
C ARG A 70 14.38 16.45 -3.40
N GLY A 71 13.98 15.89 -4.54
CA GLY A 71 14.64 14.77 -5.21
C GLY A 71 14.56 13.44 -4.46
N LYS A 72 13.80 13.36 -3.35
CA LYS A 72 13.61 12.13 -2.59
C LYS A 72 12.59 11.20 -3.26
N ASP A 73 12.70 9.90 -2.96
CA ASP A 73 11.71 8.88 -3.28
C ASP A 73 10.75 8.76 -2.10
N VAL A 74 9.54 9.28 -2.28
CA VAL A 74 8.58 9.46 -1.19
C VAL A 74 7.46 8.44 -1.31
N PHE A 75 7.17 7.75 -0.22
CA PHE A 75 6.03 6.87 -0.05
C PHE A 75 5.01 7.52 0.87
N ILE A 76 3.75 7.53 0.46
CA ILE A 76 2.63 7.94 1.31
C ILE A 76 1.86 6.68 1.71
N LEU A 77 1.92 6.29 2.98
CA LEU A 77 1.16 5.15 3.48
C LEU A 77 -0.19 5.62 3.99
N GLN A 78 -1.25 5.37 3.22
CA GLN A 78 -2.61 5.81 3.53
C GLN A 78 -3.65 4.85 2.95
N SER A 79 -4.41 4.18 3.80
CA SER A 79 -5.57 3.40 3.36
C SER A 79 -6.74 4.30 3.00
N ILE A 80 -7.52 3.91 1.99
CA ILE A 80 -8.77 4.57 1.61
C ILE A 80 -9.96 3.82 2.25
N CYS A 81 -9.83 3.47 3.53
CA CYS A 81 -10.90 2.90 4.35
C CYS A 81 -11.80 4.01 4.92
N ALA A 82 -12.81 3.64 5.70
CA ALA A 82 -13.67 4.64 6.35
C ALA A 82 -12.87 5.48 7.39
N PRO A 83 -13.08 6.81 7.38
CA PRO A 83 -13.92 7.64 6.51
C PRO A 83 -13.30 7.82 5.13
N THR A 84 -13.89 7.17 4.12
CA THR A 84 -13.27 6.94 2.81
C THR A 84 -12.95 8.24 2.06
N ASN A 85 -13.88 9.20 2.07
CA ASN A 85 -13.70 10.47 1.36
C ASN A 85 -12.56 11.29 1.97
N ASP A 86 -12.49 11.32 3.29
CA ASP A 86 -11.50 12.06 4.03
C ASP A 86 -10.10 11.49 3.79
N ASN A 87 -9.97 10.18 3.90
CA ASN A 87 -8.70 9.48 3.70
C ASN A 87 -8.21 9.58 2.25
N LEU A 88 -9.12 9.55 1.27
CA LEU A 88 -8.78 9.80 -0.13
C LEU A 88 -8.31 11.24 -0.33
N MET A 89 -9.02 12.22 0.24
CA MET A 89 -8.64 13.62 0.11
C MET A 89 -7.31 13.93 0.79
N GLU A 90 -7.06 13.37 1.98
CA GLU A 90 -5.74 13.48 2.65
C GLU A 90 -4.62 12.96 1.74
N LEU A 91 -4.81 11.81 1.10
CA LEU A 91 -3.84 11.26 0.16
C LEU A 91 -3.57 12.23 -1.00
N LEU A 92 -4.63 12.72 -1.66
CA LEU A 92 -4.49 13.57 -2.84
C LEU A 92 -3.82 14.91 -2.51
N VAL A 93 -4.23 15.56 -1.42
CA VAL A 93 -3.64 16.84 -0.98
C VAL A 93 -2.18 16.66 -0.56
N MET A 94 -1.84 15.54 0.11
CA MET A 94 -0.46 15.23 0.47
C MET A 94 0.42 14.99 -0.76
N VAL A 95 -0.09 14.32 -1.79
CA VAL A 95 0.63 14.14 -3.07
C VAL A 95 0.95 15.50 -3.69
N ASP A 96 -0.03 16.41 -3.79
CA ASP A 96 0.19 17.74 -4.35
C ASP A 96 1.23 18.53 -3.55
N ALA A 97 1.16 18.49 -2.22
CA ALA A 97 2.15 19.16 -1.35
C ALA A 97 3.56 18.63 -1.59
N LEU A 98 3.75 17.31 -1.71
CA LEU A 98 5.04 16.68 -1.96
C LEU A 98 5.57 17.00 -3.37
N LYS A 99 4.71 16.98 -4.39
CA LYS A 99 5.08 17.35 -5.77
C LYS A 99 5.50 18.82 -5.85
N ARG A 100 4.78 19.73 -5.19
CA ARG A 100 5.16 21.16 -5.10
C ARG A 100 6.46 21.37 -4.30
N ALA A 101 6.74 20.51 -3.33
CA ALA A 101 8.02 20.51 -2.61
C ALA A 101 9.15 19.84 -3.40
N SER A 102 8.94 19.50 -4.66
CA SER A 102 9.91 18.88 -5.58
C SER A 102 10.37 17.48 -5.17
N ALA A 103 9.50 16.65 -4.60
CA ALA A 103 9.77 15.23 -4.44
C ALA A 103 10.12 14.62 -5.81
N GLY A 104 11.12 13.73 -5.84
CA GLY A 104 11.61 13.14 -7.09
C GLY A 104 10.64 12.09 -7.64
N ARG A 105 10.04 11.30 -6.74
CA ARG A 105 8.99 10.31 -7.04
C ARG A 105 8.04 10.23 -5.86
N VAL A 106 6.75 10.08 -6.12
CA VAL A 106 5.72 9.89 -5.10
C VAL A 106 4.98 8.58 -5.36
N THR A 107 5.15 7.62 -4.46
CA THR A 107 4.45 6.33 -4.46
C THR A 107 3.32 6.37 -3.44
N ALA A 108 2.10 6.12 -3.89
CA ALA A 108 0.95 5.94 -3.00
C ALA A 108 0.90 4.48 -2.54
N ALA A 109 1.28 4.23 -1.28
CA ALA A 109 1.17 2.93 -0.63
C ALA A 109 -0.20 2.84 0.06
N ILE A 110 -1.13 2.10 -0.55
CA ILE A 110 -2.55 2.06 -0.17
C ILE A 110 -2.91 0.64 0.25
N PRO A 111 -2.77 0.29 1.55
CA PRO A 111 -3.09 -1.07 2.03
C PRO A 111 -4.53 -1.49 1.73
N TYR A 112 -5.47 -0.55 1.79
CA TYR A 112 -6.85 -0.78 1.38
C TYR A 112 -7.29 0.23 0.34
N MET A 113 -7.53 -0.26 -0.90
CA MET A 113 -8.02 0.55 -2.01
C MET A 113 -9.54 0.72 -1.90
N GLY A 114 -9.98 1.88 -1.43
CA GLY A 114 -11.39 2.26 -1.45
C GLY A 114 -11.93 2.49 -2.86
N TYR A 115 -13.28 2.58 -2.99
CA TYR A 115 -13.99 2.76 -4.28
C TYR A 115 -13.77 1.65 -5.32
N ALA A 116 -13.06 0.59 -4.98
CA ALA A 116 -12.71 -0.50 -5.90
C ALA A 116 -13.89 -1.42 -6.27
N ARG A 117 -15.00 -1.39 -5.51
CA ARG A 117 -16.16 -2.28 -5.75
C ARG A 117 -16.93 -1.97 -7.03
N GLN A 118 -16.89 -0.71 -7.49
CA GLN A 118 -17.49 -0.30 -8.76
C GLN A 118 -16.41 -0.23 -9.84
N ASP A 119 -15.97 -1.40 -10.31
CA ASP A 119 -14.95 -1.61 -11.32
C ASP A 119 -15.53 -1.82 -12.74
N ARG A 120 -16.85 -1.98 -12.85
CA ARG A 120 -17.56 -2.22 -14.10
C ARG A 120 -19.01 -1.73 -14.03
N ARG A 121 -19.61 -1.54 -15.21
CA ARG A 121 -21.05 -1.29 -15.31
C ARG A 121 -21.79 -2.62 -15.47
N PRO A 122 -22.74 -2.98 -14.60
CA PRO A 122 -23.69 -4.05 -14.86
C PRO A 122 -24.54 -3.71 -16.09
N ASN A 123 -25.04 -4.72 -16.78
CA ASN A 123 -25.88 -4.55 -17.96
C ASN A 123 -27.05 -3.59 -17.68
N SER A 124 -27.25 -2.62 -18.58
CA SER A 124 -28.30 -1.59 -18.56
C SER A 124 -28.28 -0.59 -17.38
N ALA A 125 -27.41 -0.71 -16.38
CA ALA A 125 -27.35 0.23 -15.28
C ALA A 125 -26.59 1.53 -15.67
N ARG A 126 -27.12 2.68 -15.23
CA ARG A 126 -26.48 4.00 -15.38
C ARG A 126 -25.71 4.33 -14.10
N VAL A 127 -24.63 3.59 -13.85
CA VAL A 127 -23.78 3.73 -12.67
C VAL A 127 -22.36 4.17 -13.06
N PRO A 128 -21.63 4.84 -12.16
CA PRO A 128 -20.24 5.20 -12.41
C PRO A 128 -19.34 3.97 -12.35
N ILE A 129 -18.10 4.12 -12.83
CA ILE A 129 -16.98 3.22 -12.55
C ILE A 129 -16.06 3.99 -11.60
N THR A 130 -16.37 3.96 -10.29
CA THR A 130 -15.68 4.78 -9.29
C THR A 130 -14.21 4.41 -9.14
N ALA A 131 -13.85 3.15 -9.37
CA ALA A 131 -12.46 2.72 -9.39
C ALA A 131 -11.63 3.49 -10.44
N LYS A 132 -12.20 3.73 -11.65
CA LYS A 132 -11.54 4.55 -12.69
C LYS A 132 -11.49 6.03 -12.33
N VAL A 133 -12.53 6.55 -11.69
CA VAL A 133 -12.54 7.96 -11.23
C VAL A 133 -11.38 8.19 -10.26
N VAL A 134 -11.23 7.34 -9.25
CA VAL A 134 -10.16 7.43 -8.24
C VAL A 134 -8.78 7.24 -8.88
N ALA A 135 -8.63 6.28 -9.81
CA ALA A 135 -7.38 6.10 -10.55
C ALA A 135 -6.98 7.37 -11.32
N ASN A 136 -7.93 8.01 -12.00
CA ASN A 136 -7.70 9.26 -12.73
C ASN A 136 -7.30 10.40 -11.77
N MET A 137 -7.97 10.53 -10.62
CA MET A 137 -7.63 11.57 -9.62
C MET A 137 -6.20 11.40 -9.12
N MET A 138 -5.77 10.17 -8.79
CA MET A 138 -4.41 9.87 -8.35
C MET A 138 -3.37 10.18 -9.43
N SER A 139 -3.62 9.78 -10.67
CA SER A 139 -2.72 10.08 -11.79
C SER A 139 -2.64 11.58 -12.05
N SER A 140 -3.77 12.28 -12.01
CA SER A 140 -3.84 13.72 -12.29
C SER A 140 -3.15 14.57 -11.24
N VAL A 141 -3.19 14.19 -9.96
CA VAL A 141 -2.51 14.93 -8.89
C VAL A 141 -1.00 14.66 -8.86
N GLY A 142 -0.52 13.66 -9.60
CA GLY A 142 0.90 13.40 -9.79
C GLY A 142 1.46 12.22 -8.99
N VAL A 143 0.63 11.23 -8.64
CA VAL A 143 1.14 9.94 -8.17
C VAL A 143 1.94 9.29 -9.29
N ASP A 144 3.17 8.87 -9.01
CA ASP A 144 4.06 8.23 -9.99
C ASP A 144 3.93 6.70 -9.97
N ARG A 145 3.47 6.10 -8.87
CA ARG A 145 3.28 4.65 -8.67
C ARG A 145 2.26 4.37 -7.59
N VAL A 146 1.51 3.31 -7.73
CA VAL A 146 0.61 2.79 -6.69
C VAL A 146 1.14 1.45 -6.19
N LEU A 147 1.19 1.30 -4.88
CA LEU A 147 1.41 0.03 -4.18
C LEU A 147 0.15 -0.27 -3.37
N THR A 148 -0.49 -1.39 -3.60
CA THR A 148 -1.72 -1.75 -2.91
C THR A 148 -1.75 -3.24 -2.56
N MET A 149 -2.72 -3.65 -1.74
CA MET A 149 -2.87 -5.04 -1.31
C MET A 149 -4.27 -5.55 -1.65
N ASP A 150 -4.36 -6.77 -2.20
CA ASP A 150 -5.59 -7.50 -2.47
C ASP A 150 -6.67 -6.64 -3.14
N LEU A 151 -6.40 -6.11 -4.32
CA LEU A 151 -7.38 -5.36 -5.10
C LEU A 151 -8.70 -6.16 -5.22
N HIS A 152 -9.82 -5.46 -5.13
CA HIS A 152 -11.14 -6.07 -5.30
C HIS A 152 -11.24 -6.88 -6.59
N SER A 153 -10.58 -6.43 -7.63
CA SER A 153 -10.51 -7.08 -8.94
C SER A 153 -9.16 -6.72 -9.60
N GLU A 154 -8.48 -7.69 -10.18
CA GLU A 154 -7.15 -7.50 -10.77
C GLU A 154 -7.15 -6.53 -11.95
N GLN A 155 -8.26 -6.47 -12.71
CA GLN A 155 -8.38 -5.56 -13.84
C GLN A 155 -8.31 -4.08 -13.48
N ILE A 156 -8.49 -3.71 -12.19
CA ILE A 156 -8.37 -2.33 -11.72
C ILE A 156 -6.96 -1.79 -11.97
N GLN A 157 -5.94 -2.64 -11.99
CA GLN A 157 -4.57 -2.24 -12.36
C GLN A 157 -4.54 -1.57 -13.73
N GLY A 158 -5.36 -2.04 -14.68
CA GLY A 158 -5.49 -1.47 -16.02
C GLY A 158 -6.23 -0.12 -16.09
N PHE A 159 -6.76 0.37 -14.97
CA PHE A 159 -7.39 1.72 -14.92
C PHE A 159 -6.39 2.84 -14.69
N PHE A 160 -5.19 2.49 -14.26
CA PHE A 160 -4.10 3.42 -14.04
C PHE A 160 -3.20 3.52 -15.27
N ASP A 161 -2.76 4.72 -15.60
CA ASP A 161 -1.75 4.99 -16.62
C ASP A 161 -0.32 5.02 -16.01
N ILE A 162 -0.21 4.67 -14.74
CA ILE A 162 1.03 4.58 -13.95
C ILE A 162 1.20 3.14 -13.41
N PRO A 163 2.44 2.72 -13.07
CA PRO A 163 2.67 1.40 -12.50
C PRO A 163 1.86 1.13 -11.23
N VAL A 164 1.29 -0.08 -11.16
CA VAL A 164 0.56 -0.56 -9.97
C VAL A 164 1.14 -1.89 -9.53
N ASP A 165 1.59 -1.96 -8.27
CA ASP A 165 1.97 -3.20 -7.62
C ASP A 165 0.83 -3.66 -6.71
N ASN A 166 0.21 -4.77 -7.06
CA ASN A 166 -0.77 -5.42 -6.21
C ASN A 166 -0.10 -6.55 -5.41
N ILE A 167 0.05 -6.36 -4.11
CA ILE A 167 0.60 -7.36 -3.19
C ILE A 167 -0.55 -8.26 -2.71
N TYR A 168 -0.27 -9.55 -2.59
CA TYR A 168 -1.23 -10.52 -2.07
C TYR A 168 -0.95 -10.83 -0.60
N SER A 169 -1.97 -10.74 0.25
CA SER A 169 -1.87 -11.07 1.68
C SER A 169 -1.77 -12.57 1.95
N GLY A 170 -2.18 -13.40 0.99
CA GLY A 170 -2.24 -14.85 1.15
C GLY A 170 -0.98 -15.50 1.72
N PRO A 171 0.24 -15.21 1.24
CA PRO A 171 1.47 -15.76 1.80
C PRO A 171 1.72 -15.36 3.26
N ILE A 172 1.36 -14.13 3.64
CA ILE A 172 1.52 -13.61 5.01
C ILE A 172 0.54 -14.32 5.94
N MET A 173 -0.73 -14.40 5.55
CA MET A 173 -1.78 -15.11 6.29
C MET A 173 -1.45 -16.59 6.46
N LEU A 174 -0.96 -17.23 5.40
CA LEU A 174 -0.53 -18.64 5.46
C LEU A 174 0.55 -18.88 6.52
N GLY A 175 1.58 -18.02 6.55
CA GLY A 175 2.66 -18.12 7.53
C GLY A 175 2.19 -17.89 8.97
N ASP A 176 1.19 -17.03 9.16
CA ASP A 176 0.63 -16.76 10.49
C ASP A 176 -0.26 -17.93 10.97
N VAL A 177 -1.13 -18.46 10.11
CA VAL A 177 -1.96 -19.63 10.42
C VAL A 177 -1.10 -20.86 10.73
N TRP A 178 -0.01 -21.10 10.00
CA TRP A 178 0.90 -22.20 10.30
C TRP A 178 1.55 -22.09 11.68
N LYS A 179 1.90 -20.89 12.11
CA LYS A 179 2.46 -20.68 13.46
C LYS A 179 1.49 -21.03 14.58
N GLN A 180 0.18 -20.91 14.33
CA GLN A 180 -0.87 -21.21 15.32
C GLN A 180 -1.05 -22.73 15.55
N ASN A 181 -0.61 -23.57 14.59
CA ASN A 181 -0.63 -25.02 14.68
C ASN A 181 -1.99 -25.63 15.10
N PHE A 182 -3.06 -25.20 14.41
CA PHE A 182 -4.42 -25.71 14.68
C PHE A 182 -4.53 -27.21 14.33
N SER A 183 -5.19 -28.01 15.19
CA SER A 183 -5.35 -29.47 15.02
C SER A 183 -6.45 -29.86 14.04
N GLU A 184 -7.51 -29.05 13.90
CA GLU A 184 -8.66 -29.30 13.02
C GLU A 184 -9.01 -28.01 12.30
N LEU A 185 -8.32 -27.74 11.20
CA LEU A 185 -8.46 -26.49 10.47
C LEU A 185 -9.44 -26.67 9.29
N VAL A 186 -10.44 -25.80 9.23
CA VAL A 186 -11.35 -25.67 8.09
C VAL A 186 -11.29 -24.22 7.56
N VAL A 187 -11.09 -24.06 6.26
CA VAL A 187 -11.14 -22.76 5.60
C VAL A 187 -12.55 -22.53 5.09
N VAL A 188 -13.16 -21.42 5.46
CA VAL A 188 -14.53 -21.07 5.07
C VAL A 188 -14.52 -19.84 4.17
N SER A 189 -15.23 -19.90 3.03
CA SER A 189 -15.47 -18.73 2.20
C SER A 189 -16.81 -18.09 2.57
N PRO A 190 -16.83 -16.77 2.89
CA PRO A 190 -18.07 -16.08 3.26
C PRO A 190 -19.04 -15.87 2.09
N ASP A 191 -18.54 -15.95 0.86
CA ASP A 191 -19.32 -15.74 -0.36
C ASP A 191 -18.69 -16.46 -1.57
N VAL A 192 -19.43 -16.50 -2.68
CA VAL A 192 -18.97 -17.11 -3.94
C VAL A 192 -17.73 -16.42 -4.52
N GLY A 193 -17.60 -15.12 -4.31
CA GLY A 193 -16.45 -14.33 -4.80
C GLY A 193 -15.14 -14.67 -4.09
N GLY A 194 -15.22 -15.09 -2.83
CA GLY A 194 -14.08 -15.48 -2.00
C GLY A 194 -13.57 -16.92 -2.23
N VAL A 195 -14.39 -17.80 -2.85
CA VAL A 195 -14.09 -19.25 -2.96
C VAL A 195 -12.74 -19.56 -3.59
N VAL A 196 -12.33 -18.82 -4.61
CA VAL A 196 -11.04 -19.05 -5.29
C VAL A 196 -9.87 -18.83 -4.34
N ARG A 197 -9.91 -17.73 -3.56
CA ARG A 197 -8.89 -17.40 -2.56
C ARG A 197 -8.91 -18.38 -1.39
N ALA A 198 -10.10 -18.72 -0.88
CA ALA A 198 -10.26 -19.69 0.19
C ALA A 198 -9.71 -21.07 -0.22
N ARG A 199 -10.03 -21.53 -1.45
CA ARG A 199 -9.50 -22.79 -1.97
C ARG A 199 -7.99 -22.80 -2.11
N ALA A 200 -7.40 -21.70 -2.57
CA ALA A 200 -5.95 -21.59 -2.68
C ALA A 200 -5.26 -21.65 -1.30
N LEU A 201 -5.88 -21.06 -0.27
CA LEU A 201 -5.41 -21.11 1.11
C LEU A 201 -5.57 -22.51 1.70
N ALA A 202 -6.77 -23.11 1.59
CA ALA A 202 -7.08 -24.46 2.07
C ALA A 202 -6.11 -25.51 1.50
N LYS A 203 -5.86 -25.45 0.18
CA LYS A 203 -4.90 -26.35 -0.48
C LYS A 203 -3.47 -26.25 0.10
N ARG A 204 -3.02 -25.04 0.47
CA ARG A 204 -1.68 -24.82 1.02
C ARG A 204 -1.59 -25.20 2.50
N LEU A 205 -2.71 -25.16 3.19
CA LEU A 205 -2.82 -25.55 4.62
C LEU A 205 -3.15 -27.04 4.78
N GLU A 206 -3.40 -27.76 3.66
CA GLU A 206 -3.90 -29.16 3.68
C GLU A 206 -5.18 -29.29 4.54
N ALA A 207 -6.05 -28.25 4.47
CA ALA A 207 -7.26 -28.12 5.26
C ALA A 207 -8.51 -28.29 4.39
N ASP A 208 -9.64 -28.64 5.02
CA ASP A 208 -10.93 -28.71 4.37
C ASP A 208 -11.44 -27.32 4.01
N LEU A 209 -12.30 -27.26 2.96
CA LEU A 209 -12.95 -26.04 2.47
C LEU A 209 -14.47 -26.15 2.60
N ALA A 210 -15.11 -25.16 3.22
CA ALA A 210 -16.55 -25.02 3.34
C ALA A 210 -17.07 -23.69 2.75
#